data_8c6be8ca7441725817f9cb41d8c6fd2d
#
_entry.id   8c6be8ca7441725817f9cb41d8c6fd2d
#
_cell.length_a   1.000
_cell.length_b   1.000
_cell.length_c   1.000
_cell.angle_alpha   90.00
_cell.angle_beta   90.00
_cell.angle_gamma   90.00
#
_symmetry.space_group_name_H-M   'P 1'
#
loop_
_entity.id
_entity.type
_entity.pdbx_description
1 polymer ?
#
loop_
_entity_poly.entity_id
_entity_poly.type
_entity_poly.pdbx_seq_one_letter_code
_entity_poly.pdbx_strand_id
1 'polypeptide(L)'
;MIMKKLTLSALALTTAFLMAGCDSQDKKAAAGGEASTVLRVGSTGQSYPSGFKQDNKLVGFDVEVTETIAKDLNYKIEWVTADFSGLMGQLEAKKLDTVANVVAITPARKEKYNFADVYSYYGSQIVTHKDNADINTLDDLKGKTVAGVLGSNHVNNLKKAFSDGSVTIRTYETRDGAMNDALSKRVEGYVNSRPILLAEINKRNLPFKLVGDPLVIEEVSFPFHKDEKGDKLREQFNAELAKMRADGRLKEISVKYFGEDITAAPQAH
;
A
#
# COMPACT_ATOMS: atom_id res chain seq x y z
N MET A 1 -55.23 36.72 37.22
CA MET A 1 -56.52 37.33 36.89
C MET A 1 -56.96 36.82 35.52
N ILE A 2 -58.06 36.03 35.57
CA ILE A 2 -59.02 35.70 34.48
C ILE A 2 -58.50 34.89 33.30
N MET A 3 -58.60 33.56 33.22
CA MET A 3 -59.71 32.61 32.94
C MET A 3 -60.71 33.03 31.84
N LYS A 4 -60.80 32.15 30.80
CA LYS A 4 -62.04 31.64 30.15
C LYS A 4 -61.58 30.75 28.97
N LYS A 5 -61.70 29.47 28.94
CA LYS A 5 -62.83 28.49 28.92
C LYS A 5 -63.71 28.55 27.67
N LEU A 6 -63.87 27.34 27.16
CA LEU A 6 -65.03 26.70 26.45
C LEU A 6 -65.00 26.82 24.90
N THR A 7 -65.44 25.89 24.05
CA THR A 7 -66.11 24.55 24.14
C THR A 7 -66.09 23.87 22.78
N LEU A 8 -65.90 22.59 22.73
CA LEU A 8 -66.68 21.50 22.17
C LEU A 8 -67.65 21.79 21.02
N SER A 9 -67.56 21.05 19.90
CA SER A 9 -68.67 20.29 19.33
C SER A 9 -68.20 19.30 18.26
N ALA A 10 -68.61 18.07 18.44
CA ALA A 10 -68.53 16.92 17.54
C ALA A 10 -69.64 16.97 16.50
N LEU A 11 -69.40 16.48 15.30
CA LEU A 11 -70.48 15.82 14.52
C LEU A 11 -69.89 14.81 13.53
N ALA A 12 -70.27 13.58 13.69
CA ALA A 12 -69.98 12.48 12.80
C ALA A 12 -70.94 12.49 11.60
N LEU A 13 -70.50 12.10 10.44
CA LEU A 13 -71.37 11.45 9.43
C LEU A 13 -70.56 10.49 8.57
N THR A 14 -70.94 9.23 8.64
CA THR A 14 -70.58 8.06 7.82
C THR A 14 -71.12 8.20 6.41
N THR A 15 -70.31 7.85 5.41
CA THR A 15 -70.84 7.16 4.21
C THR A 15 -69.76 6.27 3.58
N ALA A 16 -70.06 5.00 3.51
CA ALA A 16 -69.33 3.98 2.79
C ALA A 16 -69.58 4.09 1.30
N PHE A 17 -68.56 3.90 0.51
CA PHE A 17 -68.65 3.53 -0.91
C PHE A 17 -67.58 2.52 -1.27
N LEU A 18 -68.03 1.30 -1.51
CA LEU A 18 -67.27 0.20 -2.14
C LEU A 18 -67.16 0.52 -3.65
N MET A 19 -65.94 0.56 -4.18
CA MET A 19 -65.66 0.23 -5.57
C MET A 19 -64.35 -0.51 -5.66
N ALA A 20 -64.44 -1.74 -6.15
CA ALA A 20 -63.32 -2.59 -6.56
C ALA A 20 -62.67 -1.96 -7.82
N GLY A 21 -61.36 -1.80 -7.78
CA GLY A 21 -60.54 -1.48 -8.94
C GLY A 21 -59.23 -2.27 -8.80
N CYS A 22 -59.13 -3.40 -9.51
CA CYS A 22 -57.86 -4.07 -9.79
C CYS A 22 -57.05 -3.12 -10.67
N ASP A 23 -55.94 -2.62 -10.13
CA ASP A 23 -54.90 -2.04 -10.97
C ASP A 23 -53.58 -2.69 -10.60
N SER A 24 -53.06 -3.41 -11.58
CA SER A 24 -51.76 -4.09 -11.55
C SER A 24 -50.65 -3.04 -11.56
N GLN A 25 -50.24 -2.56 -10.41
CA GLN A 25 -48.99 -1.80 -10.32
C GLN A 25 -47.83 -2.76 -10.29
N ASP A 26 -47.16 -2.84 -11.45
CA ASP A 26 -45.79 -3.29 -11.58
C ASP A 26 -44.94 -2.64 -10.50
N LYS A 27 -44.65 -3.37 -9.44
CA LYS A 27 -43.56 -3.02 -8.53
C LYS A 27 -42.26 -3.18 -9.32
N LYS A 28 -41.88 -2.08 -9.98
CA LYS A 28 -40.48 -1.87 -10.38
C LYS A 28 -39.66 -2.01 -9.10
N ALA A 29 -39.04 -3.18 -8.91
CA ALA A 29 -38.07 -3.41 -7.89
C ALA A 29 -36.98 -2.34 -8.10
N ALA A 30 -36.93 -1.37 -7.19
CA ALA A 30 -35.77 -0.52 -7.05
C ALA A 30 -34.62 -1.47 -6.81
N ALA A 31 -33.70 -1.56 -7.77
CA ALA A 31 -32.43 -2.21 -7.58
C ALA A 31 -31.76 -1.48 -6.40
N GLY A 32 -31.84 -2.06 -5.23
CA GLY A 32 -31.08 -1.66 -4.07
C GLY A 32 -29.61 -1.84 -4.45
N GLY A 33 -28.93 -0.74 -4.75
CA GLY A 33 -27.49 -0.77 -4.89
C GLY A 33 -26.93 -1.32 -3.58
N GLU A 34 -26.34 -2.50 -3.62
CA GLU A 34 -25.58 -3.02 -2.48
C GLU A 34 -24.59 -1.92 -2.08
N ALA A 35 -24.65 -1.49 -0.81
CA ALA A 35 -23.69 -0.53 -0.28
C ALA A 35 -22.29 -1.11 -0.49
N SER A 36 -21.49 -0.47 -1.35
CA SER A 36 -20.14 -0.96 -1.64
C SER A 36 -19.35 -1.03 -0.34
N THR A 37 -18.74 -2.17 -0.08
CA THR A 37 -17.88 -2.35 1.10
C THR A 37 -16.69 -1.39 1.00
N VAL A 38 -16.41 -0.66 2.08
CA VAL A 38 -15.25 0.24 2.15
C VAL A 38 -14.02 -0.55 2.57
N LEU A 39 -12.95 -0.42 1.79
CA LEU A 39 -11.63 -0.98 2.07
C LEU A 39 -10.67 0.17 2.44
N ARG A 40 -10.15 0.15 3.67
CA ARG A 40 -9.21 1.16 4.17
C ARG A 40 -7.77 0.71 3.88
N VAL A 41 -7.09 1.43 3.02
CA VAL A 41 -5.75 1.05 2.53
C VAL A 41 -4.73 2.12 2.85
N GLY A 42 -3.61 1.71 3.44
CA GLY A 42 -2.48 2.59 3.76
C GLY A 42 -1.46 2.67 2.62
N SER A 43 -0.99 3.87 2.31
CA SER A 43 0.18 4.09 1.43
C SER A 43 0.92 5.34 1.85
N THR A 44 2.27 5.38 1.75
CA THR A 44 3.03 6.57 2.17
C THR A 44 2.83 7.76 1.22
N GLY A 45 2.45 7.52 -0.02
CA GLY A 45 2.34 8.58 -1.03
C GLY A 45 3.68 9.21 -1.44
N GLN A 46 4.82 8.61 -1.06
CA GLN A 46 6.17 9.12 -1.31
C GLN A 46 7.05 8.14 -2.11
N SER A 47 6.53 6.94 -2.41
CA SER A 47 7.31 5.84 -2.99
C SER A 47 7.10 5.75 -4.50
N TYR A 48 7.64 6.72 -5.27
CA TYR A 48 7.68 6.60 -6.73
C TYR A 48 8.51 5.35 -7.13
N PRO A 49 8.06 4.54 -8.08
CA PRO A 49 6.78 4.58 -8.77
C PRO A 49 5.70 3.65 -8.17
N SER A 50 5.89 3.12 -6.94
CA SER A 50 4.96 2.16 -6.31
C SER A 50 3.69 2.82 -5.77
N GLY A 51 3.83 3.90 -4.98
CA GLY A 51 2.72 4.66 -4.42
C GLY A 51 3.16 6.09 -4.12
N PHE A 52 2.75 7.05 -4.93
CA PHE A 52 3.20 8.43 -4.83
C PHE A 52 2.07 9.42 -5.18
N LYS A 53 2.22 10.67 -4.73
CA LYS A 53 1.29 11.74 -5.06
C LYS A 53 1.70 12.41 -6.37
N GLN A 54 0.76 12.48 -7.31
CA GLN A 54 0.84 13.26 -8.55
C GLN A 54 -0.46 14.06 -8.68
N ASP A 55 -0.35 15.38 -8.82
CA ASP A 55 -1.50 16.30 -8.91
C ASP A 55 -2.53 16.07 -7.78
N ASN A 56 -2.05 15.94 -6.55
CA ASN A 56 -2.82 15.62 -5.34
C ASN A 56 -3.55 14.26 -5.35
N LYS A 57 -3.35 13.43 -6.36
CA LYS A 57 -3.87 12.06 -6.41
C LYS A 57 -2.80 11.06 -6.04
N LEU A 58 -3.18 10.03 -5.31
CA LEU A 58 -2.33 8.88 -5.07
C LEU A 58 -2.35 8.00 -6.32
N VAL A 59 -1.17 7.69 -6.84
CA VAL A 59 -0.97 6.87 -8.05
C VAL A 59 0.26 5.97 -7.86
N GLY A 60 0.43 4.99 -8.73
CA GLY A 60 1.61 4.11 -8.72
C GLY A 60 1.24 2.64 -8.87
N PHE A 61 2.25 1.79 -8.93
CA PHE A 61 2.08 0.35 -9.16
C PHE A 61 1.19 -0.30 -8.09
N ASP A 62 1.52 -0.16 -6.81
CA ASP A 62 0.75 -0.75 -5.71
C ASP A 62 -0.67 -0.16 -5.64
N VAL A 63 -0.80 1.12 -5.98
CA VAL A 63 -2.09 1.81 -6.00
C VAL A 63 -2.97 1.24 -7.11
N GLU A 64 -2.47 1.15 -8.34
CA GLU A 64 -3.23 0.65 -9.49
C GLU A 64 -3.59 -0.84 -9.35
N VAL A 65 -2.69 -1.67 -8.82
CA VAL A 65 -2.99 -3.06 -8.48
C VAL A 65 -4.14 -3.13 -7.48
N THR A 66 -4.07 -2.34 -6.40
CA THR A 66 -5.11 -2.32 -5.36
C THR A 66 -6.45 -1.80 -5.90
N GLU A 67 -6.44 -0.74 -6.69
CA GLU A 67 -7.64 -0.17 -7.30
C GLU A 67 -8.29 -1.13 -8.29
N THR A 68 -7.48 -1.87 -9.05
CA THR A 68 -7.98 -2.92 -9.96
C THR A 68 -8.68 -4.02 -9.20
N ILE A 69 -8.06 -4.55 -8.14
CA ILE A 69 -8.65 -5.57 -7.27
C ILE A 69 -9.95 -5.04 -6.63
N ALA A 70 -9.92 -3.86 -6.06
CA ALA A 70 -11.09 -3.27 -5.40
C ALA A 70 -12.26 -3.06 -6.38
N LYS A 71 -11.97 -2.63 -7.61
CA LYS A 71 -12.96 -2.47 -8.68
C LYS A 71 -13.61 -3.80 -9.04
N ASP A 72 -12.81 -4.85 -9.24
CA ASP A 72 -13.30 -6.19 -9.61
C ASP A 72 -14.14 -6.81 -8.46
N LEU A 73 -13.86 -6.43 -7.21
CA LEU A 73 -14.61 -6.84 -6.02
C LEU A 73 -15.79 -5.91 -5.65
N ASN A 74 -16.02 -4.84 -6.42
CA ASN A 74 -17.01 -3.79 -6.11
C ASN A 74 -16.78 -3.13 -4.73
N TYR A 75 -15.52 -2.92 -4.34
CA TYR A 75 -15.13 -2.22 -3.12
C TYR A 75 -14.81 -0.75 -3.40
N LYS A 76 -15.15 0.12 -2.45
CA LYS A 76 -14.72 1.52 -2.43
C LYS A 76 -13.45 1.62 -1.58
N ILE A 77 -12.39 2.20 -2.13
CA ILE A 77 -11.15 2.42 -1.36
C ILE A 77 -11.22 3.75 -0.61
N GLU A 78 -10.82 3.70 0.64
CA GLU A 78 -10.43 4.85 1.45
C GLU A 78 -8.92 4.81 1.67
N TRP A 79 -8.20 5.70 0.98
CA TRP A 79 -6.75 5.81 1.11
C TRP A 79 -6.35 6.61 2.34
N VAL A 80 -5.45 6.05 3.14
CA VAL A 80 -4.82 6.72 4.30
C VAL A 80 -3.33 6.90 4.01
N THR A 81 -2.84 8.14 4.14
CA THR A 81 -1.41 8.43 3.95
C THR A 81 -0.75 8.80 5.27
N ALA A 82 0.36 8.12 5.59
CA ALA A 82 1.22 8.38 6.73
C ALA A 82 2.64 7.89 6.42
N ASP A 83 3.62 8.09 7.33
CA ASP A 83 4.90 7.40 7.25
C ASP A 83 4.72 5.88 7.36
N PHE A 84 5.73 5.12 6.92
CA PHE A 84 5.62 3.65 6.85
C PHE A 84 5.39 3.00 8.22
N SER A 85 6.08 3.48 9.25
CA SER A 85 5.93 2.94 10.61
C SER A 85 4.54 3.24 11.17
N GLY A 86 4.01 4.43 10.90
CA GLY A 86 2.66 4.85 11.25
C GLY A 86 1.59 4.04 10.55
N LEU A 87 1.78 3.69 9.26
CA LEU A 87 0.86 2.79 8.53
C LEU A 87 0.83 1.39 9.14
N MET A 88 2.00 0.83 9.44
CA MET A 88 2.07 -0.49 10.09
C MET A 88 1.44 -0.48 11.49
N GLY A 89 1.63 0.59 12.25
CA GLY A 89 0.96 0.80 13.54
C GLY A 89 -0.57 0.92 13.41
N GLN A 90 -1.06 1.62 12.39
CA GLN A 90 -2.49 1.73 12.11
C GLN A 90 -3.10 0.40 11.65
N LEU A 91 -2.36 -0.40 10.86
CA LEU A 91 -2.76 -1.76 10.52
C LEU A 91 -2.86 -2.61 11.80
N GLU A 92 -1.84 -2.63 12.66
CA GLU A 92 -1.85 -3.39 13.91
C GLU A 92 -3.01 -2.98 14.82
N ALA A 93 -3.35 -1.69 14.85
CA ALA A 93 -4.49 -1.14 15.59
C ALA A 93 -5.86 -1.34 14.89
N LYS A 94 -5.93 -2.10 13.80
CA LYS A 94 -7.15 -2.37 13.00
C LYS A 94 -7.84 -1.11 12.44
N LYS A 95 -7.10 -0.01 12.28
CA LYS A 95 -7.57 1.21 11.61
C LYS A 95 -7.49 1.12 10.09
N LEU A 96 -6.62 0.26 9.58
CA LEU A 96 -6.50 -0.10 8.17
C LEU A 96 -6.89 -1.56 7.96
N ASP A 97 -7.36 -1.91 6.78
CA ASP A 97 -7.63 -3.28 6.39
C ASP A 97 -6.41 -3.94 5.74
N THR A 98 -5.59 -3.14 5.04
CA THR A 98 -4.29 -3.55 4.46
C THR A 98 -3.38 -2.35 4.23
N VAL A 99 -2.14 -2.61 3.82
CA VAL A 99 -1.15 -1.61 3.41
C VAL A 99 -0.63 -1.97 2.02
N ALA A 100 -0.76 -1.04 1.08
CA ALA A 100 -0.24 -1.09 -0.28
C ALA A 100 0.98 -0.16 -0.38
N ASN A 101 2.14 -0.64 0.04
CA ASN A 101 3.39 0.13 0.09
C ASN A 101 4.63 -0.77 0.16
N VAL A 102 4.77 -1.69 -0.80
CA VAL A 102 5.94 -2.58 -0.91
C VAL A 102 6.21 -3.31 0.42
N VAL A 103 5.19 -4.00 0.95
CA VAL A 103 5.34 -4.68 2.24
C VAL A 103 6.00 -6.04 2.05
N ALA A 104 7.28 -6.14 2.39
CA ALA A 104 8.03 -7.40 2.36
C ALA A 104 7.41 -8.44 3.32
N ILE A 105 7.29 -9.67 2.84
CA ILE A 105 6.91 -10.83 3.64
C ILE A 105 8.11 -11.24 4.49
N THR A 106 7.97 -11.16 5.82
CA THR A 106 9.04 -11.56 6.75
C THR A 106 8.49 -12.49 7.83
N PRO A 107 9.33 -13.35 8.46
CA PRO A 107 8.90 -14.18 9.58
C PRO A 107 8.20 -13.37 10.69
N ALA A 108 8.80 -12.26 11.13
CA ALA A 108 8.23 -11.41 12.17
C ALA A 108 6.87 -10.79 11.76
N ARG A 109 6.68 -10.44 10.49
CA ARG A 109 5.39 -9.95 10.00
C ARG A 109 4.36 -11.07 9.84
N LYS A 110 4.80 -12.27 9.44
CA LYS A 110 3.94 -13.46 9.39
C LYS A 110 3.40 -13.87 10.76
N GLU A 111 4.08 -13.54 11.85
CA GLU A 111 3.55 -13.74 13.20
C GLU A 111 2.32 -12.87 13.47
N LYS A 112 2.27 -11.65 12.92
CA LYS A 112 1.23 -10.65 13.16
C LYS A 112 0.12 -10.65 12.10
N TYR A 113 0.45 -10.97 10.84
CA TYR A 113 -0.43 -10.82 9.69
C TYR A 113 -0.49 -12.08 8.83
N ASN A 114 -1.62 -12.32 8.19
CA ASN A 114 -1.74 -13.20 7.04
C ASN A 114 -1.49 -12.39 5.77
N PHE A 115 -0.62 -12.90 4.89
CA PHE A 115 -0.32 -12.24 3.63
C PHE A 115 -1.13 -12.84 2.49
N ALA A 116 -1.51 -12.01 1.51
CA ALA A 116 -1.96 -12.49 0.22
C ALA A 116 -0.81 -13.18 -0.54
N ASP A 117 -1.11 -13.71 -1.72
CA ASP A 117 -0.09 -14.27 -2.60
C ASP A 117 0.91 -13.19 -3.04
N VAL A 118 2.15 -13.59 -3.27
CA VAL A 118 3.20 -12.69 -3.73
C VAL A 118 2.80 -12.05 -5.05
N TYR A 119 2.81 -10.71 -5.13
CA TYR A 119 2.51 -10.00 -6.37
C TYR A 119 3.73 -9.32 -7.01
N SER A 120 4.81 -9.16 -6.25
CA SER A 120 6.06 -8.58 -6.79
C SER A 120 7.29 -9.01 -5.99
N TYR A 121 8.47 -8.83 -6.60
CA TYR A 121 9.77 -9.17 -6.03
C TYR A 121 10.68 -7.95 -6.08
N TYR A 122 11.32 -7.63 -4.94
CA TYR A 122 12.20 -6.47 -4.80
C TYR A 122 13.54 -6.87 -4.21
N GLY A 123 14.63 -6.40 -4.82
CA GLY A 123 15.95 -6.49 -4.22
C GLY A 123 16.16 -5.37 -3.19
N SER A 124 16.60 -5.70 -1.98
CA SER A 124 17.07 -4.71 -1.01
C SER A 124 18.44 -4.22 -1.42
N GLN A 125 18.58 -2.97 -1.86
CA GLN A 125 19.79 -2.44 -2.51
C GLN A 125 20.27 -1.17 -1.82
N ILE A 126 21.59 -1.00 -1.77
CA ILE A 126 22.22 0.25 -1.31
C ILE A 126 22.64 1.08 -2.53
N VAL A 127 22.46 2.38 -2.44
CA VAL A 127 23.03 3.38 -3.35
C VAL A 127 23.96 4.31 -2.59
N THR A 128 24.95 4.84 -3.30
CA THR A 128 25.84 5.89 -2.81
C THR A 128 25.91 7.03 -3.83
N HIS A 129 26.31 8.21 -3.40
CA HIS A 129 26.57 9.34 -4.32
C HIS A 129 27.70 8.99 -5.29
N LYS A 130 27.57 9.35 -6.57
CA LYS A 130 28.58 9.03 -7.60
C LYS A 130 29.98 9.55 -7.28
N ASP A 131 30.08 10.69 -6.55
CA ASP A 131 31.35 11.26 -6.12
C ASP A 131 32.07 10.41 -5.05
N ASN A 132 31.40 9.47 -4.39
CA ASN A 132 32.04 8.51 -3.51
C ASN A 132 32.72 7.43 -4.36
N ALA A 133 33.81 7.78 -5.04
CA ALA A 133 34.49 6.91 -6.01
C ALA A 133 35.05 5.63 -5.39
N ASP A 134 35.34 5.66 -4.10
CA ASP A 134 35.87 4.57 -3.27
C ASP A 134 34.82 3.58 -2.77
N ILE A 135 33.50 3.87 -2.93
CA ILE A 135 32.42 3.00 -2.49
C ILE A 135 31.83 2.27 -3.69
N ASN A 136 32.16 1.00 -3.90
CA ASN A 136 31.68 0.17 -5.01
C ASN A 136 31.13 -1.17 -4.55
N THR A 137 31.62 -1.69 -3.45
CA THR A 137 31.23 -2.98 -2.84
C THR A 137 30.63 -2.77 -1.46
N LEU A 138 30.00 -3.82 -0.91
CA LEU A 138 29.47 -3.78 0.46
C LEU A 138 30.59 -3.60 1.50
N ASP A 139 31.77 -4.14 1.25
CA ASP A 139 32.92 -3.98 2.15
C ASP A 139 33.42 -2.53 2.26
N ASP A 140 33.26 -1.74 1.21
CA ASP A 140 33.67 -0.32 1.20
C ASP A 140 32.78 0.54 2.13
N LEU A 141 31.65 0.00 2.58
CA LEU A 141 30.75 0.67 3.54
C LEU A 141 31.17 0.53 4.99
N LYS A 142 32.17 -0.30 5.31
CA LYS A 142 32.67 -0.46 6.68
C LYS A 142 33.21 0.88 7.20
N GLY A 143 32.81 1.23 8.42
CA GLY A 143 33.10 2.53 9.04
C GLY A 143 32.26 3.71 8.51
N LYS A 144 31.33 3.46 7.58
CA LYS A 144 30.46 4.48 7.00
C LYS A 144 29.06 4.47 7.61
N THR A 145 28.26 5.48 7.26
CA THR A 145 26.86 5.59 7.68
C THR A 145 25.93 5.33 6.50
N VAL A 146 24.95 4.45 6.68
CA VAL A 146 23.91 4.15 5.67
C VAL A 146 22.55 4.53 6.23
N ALA A 147 21.80 5.34 5.45
CA ALA A 147 20.44 5.76 5.77
C ALA A 147 19.41 4.70 5.37
N GLY A 148 18.32 4.62 6.11
CA GLY A 148 17.15 3.81 5.77
C GLY A 148 15.88 4.31 6.44
N VAL A 149 14.71 3.83 5.97
CA VAL A 149 13.41 4.23 6.51
C VAL A 149 13.08 3.42 7.75
N LEU A 150 12.67 4.09 8.82
CA LEU A 150 12.28 3.48 10.09
C LEU A 150 11.16 2.44 9.87
N GLY A 151 11.30 1.26 10.48
CA GLY A 151 10.34 0.16 10.38
C GLY A 151 10.38 -0.60 9.05
N SER A 152 11.18 -0.18 8.06
CA SER A 152 11.33 -0.92 6.81
C SER A 152 12.15 -2.19 7.01
N ASN A 153 11.88 -3.22 6.17
CA ASN A 153 12.70 -4.44 6.20
C ASN A 153 14.11 -4.21 5.61
N HIS A 154 14.28 -3.18 4.78
CA HIS A 154 15.60 -2.80 4.25
C HIS A 154 16.59 -2.46 5.38
N VAL A 155 16.14 -1.76 6.43
CA VAL A 155 16.95 -1.50 7.65
C VAL A 155 17.29 -2.80 8.36
N ASN A 156 16.37 -3.77 8.43
CA ASN A 156 16.64 -5.07 9.04
C ASN A 156 17.63 -5.89 8.21
N ASN A 157 17.53 -5.83 6.88
CA ASN A 157 18.49 -6.49 5.97
C ASN A 157 19.88 -5.87 6.09
N LEU A 158 19.95 -4.55 6.22
CA LEU A 158 21.20 -3.84 6.46
C LEU A 158 21.84 -4.27 7.79
N LYS A 159 21.05 -4.38 8.88
CA LYS A 159 21.52 -4.87 10.18
C LYS A 159 22.03 -6.31 10.12
N LYS A 160 21.41 -7.16 9.30
CA LYS A 160 21.86 -8.56 9.11
C LYS A 160 23.16 -8.61 8.30
N ALA A 161 23.26 -7.84 7.22
CA ALA A 161 24.43 -7.79 6.37
C ALA A 161 25.68 -7.29 7.11
N PHE A 162 25.50 -6.35 8.04
CA PHE A 162 26.56 -5.76 8.88
C PHE A 162 26.31 -6.04 10.36
N SER A 163 26.09 -7.31 10.70
CA SER A 163 25.80 -7.74 12.07
C SER A 163 27.00 -7.57 13.03
N ASP A 164 28.19 -7.37 12.50
CA ASP A 164 29.41 -7.02 13.22
C ASP A 164 29.46 -5.55 13.68
N GLY A 165 28.45 -4.75 13.32
CA GLY A 165 28.40 -3.34 13.66
C GLY A 165 29.34 -2.46 12.86
N SER A 166 29.96 -2.99 11.80
CA SER A 166 30.92 -2.24 10.96
C SER A 166 30.31 -1.07 10.19
N VAL A 167 28.98 -1.01 10.07
CA VAL A 167 28.25 0.08 9.42
C VAL A 167 27.33 0.77 10.42
N THR A 168 27.40 2.10 10.50
CA THR A 168 26.44 2.91 11.26
C THR A 168 25.12 3.03 10.49
N ILE A 169 24.01 2.67 11.12
CA ILE A 169 22.69 2.75 10.49
C ILE A 169 21.92 3.94 11.05
N ARG A 170 21.59 4.91 10.19
CA ARG A 170 20.75 6.05 10.53
C ARG A 170 19.36 5.88 9.96
N THR A 171 18.34 5.93 10.82
CA THR A 171 16.95 5.77 10.40
C THR A 171 16.22 7.12 10.32
N TYR A 172 15.31 7.22 9.35
CA TYR A 172 14.49 8.39 9.06
C TYR A 172 13.02 7.97 9.00
N GLU A 173 12.12 8.85 9.38
CA GLU A 173 10.69 8.60 9.28
C GLU A 173 10.20 8.60 7.84
N THR A 174 10.82 9.44 7.00
CA THR A 174 10.45 9.58 5.59
C THR A 174 11.56 9.09 4.66
N ARG A 175 11.13 8.60 3.51
CA ARG A 175 12.03 8.21 2.42
C ARG A 175 12.85 9.40 1.92
N ASP A 176 12.19 10.55 1.72
CA ASP A 176 12.85 11.77 1.23
C ASP A 176 13.90 12.27 2.19
N GLY A 177 13.69 12.17 3.50
CA GLY A 177 14.68 12.50 4.50
C GLY A 177 15.95 11.66 4.36
N ALA A 178 15.82 10.33 4.26
CA ALA A 178 16.95 9.42 4.09
C ALA A 178 17.68 9.66 2.76
N MET A 179 16.94 9.81 1.67
CA MET A 179 17.49 10.04 0.34
C MET A 179 18.22 11.39 0.24
N ASN A 180 17.65 12.46 0.81
CA ASN A 180 18.24 13.80 0.76
C ASN A 180 19.55 13.87 1.56
N ASP A 181 19.68 13.15 2.67
CA ASP A 181 20.92 13.09 3.42
C ASP A 181 22.02 12.33 2.65
N ALA A 182 21.66 11.29 1.89
CA ALA A 182 22.60 10.63 0.98
C ALA A 182 22.97 11.51 -0.22
N LEU A 183 22.03 12.26 -0.80
CA LEU A 183 22.29 13.24 -1.87
C LEU A 183 23.22 14.36 -1.41
N SER A 184 23.03 14.84 -0.17
CA SER A 184 23.88 15.91 0.42
C SER A 184 25.20 15.36 0.96
N LYS A 185 25.47 14.06 0.84
CA LYS A 185 26.66 13.38 1.37
C LYS A 185 26.81 13.51 2.91
N ARG A 186 25.69 13.67 3.64
CA ARG A 186 25.66 13.62 5.12
C ARG A 186 25.70 12.20 5.64
N VAL A 187 25.35 11.25 4.78
CA VAL A 187 25.54 9.81 4.95
C VAL A 187 26.12 9.25 3.65
N GLU A 188 26.87 8.17 3.74
CA GLU A 188 27.56 7.62 2.58
C GLU A 188 26.68 6.71 1.73
N GLY A 189 25.60 6.14 2.30
CA GLY A 189 24.69 5.27 1.56
C GLY A 189 23.23 5.45 1.95
N TYR A 190 22.36 4.94 1.09
CA TYR A 190 20.92 4.85 1.32
C TYR A 190 20.40 3.49 0.84
N VAL A 191 19.64 2.79 1.69
CA VAL A 191 19.07 1.47 1.37
C VAL A 191 17.58 1.57 1.06
N ASN A 192 17.16 0.96 -0.07
CA ASN A 192 15.75 0.82 -0.46
C ASN A 192 15.60 -0.30 -1.48
N SER A 193 14.38 -0.51 -2.00
CA SER A 193 14.09 -1.45 -3.08
C SER A 193 14.81 -1.07 -4.37
N ARG A 194 15.54 -2.01 -4.98
CA ARG A 194 16.30 -1.79 -6.23
C ARG A 194 15.45 -1.20 -7.37
N PRO A 195 14.27 -1.74 -7.73
CA PRO A 195 13.46 -1.15 -8.79
C PRO A 195 13.05 0.29 -8.50
N ILE A 196 12.72 0.60 -7.25
CA ILE A 196 12.37 1.96 -6.82
C ILE A 196 13.57 2.89 -6.96
N LEU A 197 14.75 2.47 -6.49
CA LEU A 197 15.98 3.27 -6.61
C LEU A 197 16.33 3.55 -8.07
N LEU A 198 16.27 2.55 -8.94
CA LEU A 198 16.55 2.72 -10.37
C LEU A 198 15.54 3.65 -11.04
N ALA A 199 14.25 3.49 -10.75
CA ALA A 199 13.20 4.36 -11.29
C ALA A 199 13.39 5.83 -10.86
N GLU A 200 13.74 6.09 -9.60
CA GLU A 200 14.03 7.44 -9.10
C GLU A 200 15.29 8.04 -9.71
N ILE A 201 16.37 7.25 -9.77
CA ILE A 201 17.63 7.69 -10.39
C ILE A 201 17.37 8.11 -11.83
N ASN A 202 16.67 7.29 -12.59
CA ASN A 202 16.38 7.55 -14.01
C ASN A 202 15.46 8.75 -14.19
N LYS A 203 14.35 8.81 -13.44
CA LYS A 203 13.35 9.89 -13.58
C LYS A 203 13.92 11.26 -13.24
N ARG A 204 14.72 11.35 -12.18
CA ARG A 204 15.22 12.61 -11.62
C ARG A 204 16.68 12.88 -11.95
N ASN A 205 17.33 12.01 -12.72
CA ASN A 205 18.76 12.05 -13.02
C ASN A 205 19.60 12.22 -11.75
N LEU A 206 19.28 11.41 -10.69
CA LEU A 206 19.96 11.52 -9.42
C LEU A 206 21.42 11.06 -9.53
N PRO A 207 22.36 11.73 -8.85
CA PRO A 207 23.78 11.39 -8.89
C PRO A 207 24.10 10.19 -7.98
N PHE A 208 23.33 9.10 -8.08
CA PHE A 208 23.56 7.87 -7.36
C PHE A 208 24.13 6.77 -8.25
N LYS A 209 24.90 5.87 -7.64
CA LYS A 209 25.28 4.56 -8.18
C LYS A 209 24.92 3.46 -7.19
N LEU A 210 24.67 2.26 -7.71
CA LEU A 210 24.46 1.06 -6.90
C LEU A 210 25.76 0.65 -6.21
N VAL A 211 25.65 0.08 -5.01
CA VAL A 211 26.76 -0.49 -4.24
C VAL A 211 26.59 -2.00 -4.19
N GLY A 212 27.48 -2.72 -4.88
CA GLY A 212 27.43 -4.18 -4.94
C GLY A 212 26.11 -4.76 -5.45
N ASP A 213 25.88 -6.03 -5.14
CA ASP A 213 24.64 -6.74 -5.41
C ASP A 213 23.56 -6.43 -4.36
N PRO A 214 22.28 -6.72 -4.64
CA PRO A 214 21.23 -6.62 -3.63
C PRO A 214 21.54 -7.47 -2.40
N LEU A 215 21.28 -6.94 -1.21
CA LEU A 215 21.47 -7.66 0.06
C LEU A 215 20.61 -8.93 0.12
N VAL A 216 19.42 -8.86 -0.45
CA VAL A 216 18.44 -9.95 -0.50
C VAL A 216 17.34 -9.61 -1.52
N ILE A 217 16.73 -10.62 -2.12
CA ILE A 217 15.48 -10.47 -2.86
C ILE A 217 14.32 -10.74 -1.91
N GLU A 218 13.38 -9.83 -1.85
CA GLU A 218 12.21 -9.88 -0.98
C GLU A 218 10.95 -10.17 -1.78
N GLU A 219 10.13 -11.06 -1.23
CA GLU A 219 8.74 -11.27 -1.66
C GLU A 219 7.86 -10.19 -1.07
N VAL A 220 7.02 -9.58 -1.89
CA VAL A 220 6.13 -8.48 -1.50
C VAL A 220 4.68 -8.89 -1.67
N SER A 221 3.87 -8.59 -0.64
CA SER A 221 2.45 -8.85 -0.68
C SER A 221 1.66 -7.92 0.26
N PHE A 222 0.33 -8.04 0.22
CA PHE A 222 -0.61 -7.32 1.05
C PHE A 222 -0.78 -8.02 2.41
N PRO A 223 -0.49 -7.35 3.54
CA PRO A 223 -0.75 -7.89 4.88
C PRO A 223 -2.21 -7.69 5.28
N PHE A 224 -2.82 -8.71 5.85
CA PHE A 224 -4.18 -8.70 6.42
C PHE A 224 -4.17 -9.13 7.88
N HIS A 225 -5.19 -8.76 8.64
CA HIS A 225 -5.38 -9.21 10.01
C HIS A 225 -5.56 -10.72 10.09
N LYS A 226 -5.12 -11.33 11.17
CA LYS A 226 -5.38 -12.74 11.50
C LYS A 226 -6.74 -12.87 12.18
N ASP A 227 -7.81 -12.58 11.44
CA ASP A 227 -9.18 -12.76 11.86
C ASP A 227 -10.05 -13.07 10.63
N GLU A 228 -11.31 -13.45 10.85
CA GLU A 228 -12.25 -13.86 9.80
C GLU A 228 -12.39 -12.81 8.68
N LYS A 229 -12.45 -11.52 9.04
CA LYS A 229 -12.53 -10.44 8.05
C LYS A 229 -11.24 -10.35 7.21
N GLY A 230 -10.09 -10.41 7.87
CA GLY A 230 -8.79 -10.36 7.21
C GLY A 230 -8.56 -11.56 6.31
N ASP A 231 -8.92 -12.76 6.75
CA ASP A 231 -8.80 -13.97 5.94
C ASP A 231 -9.71 -13.93 4.71
N LYS A 232 -10.94 -13.45 4.84
CA LYS A 232 -11.85 -13.25 3.71
C LYS A 232 -11.28 -12.26 2.69
N LEU A 233 -10.77 -11.12 3.14
CA LEU A 233 -10.14 -10.14 2.26
C LEU A 233 -8.92 -10.72 1.56
N ARG A 234 -8.07 -11.44 2.27
CA ARG A 234 -6.89 -12.12 1.73
C ARG A 234 -7.26 -13.10 0.62
N GLU A 235 -8.27 -13.94 0.83
CA GLU A 235 -8.75 -14.90 -0.17
C GLU A 235 -9.30 -14.22 -1.42
N GLN A 236 -10.04 -13.13 -1.25
CA GLN A 236 -10.54 -12.32 -2.35
C GLN A 236 -9.38 -11.66 -3.14
N PHE A 237 -8.38 -11.10 -2.45
CA PHE A 237 -7.19 -10.55 -3.08
C PHE A 237 -6.42 -11.62 -3.85
N ASN A 238 -6.24 -12.81 -3.29
CA ASN A 238 -5.57 -13.93 -3.97
C ASN A 238 -6.30 -14.32 -5.26
N ALA A 239 -7.63 -14.42 -5.21
CA ALA A 239 -8.43 -14.75 -6.39
C ALA A 239 -8.26 -13.70 -7.51
N GLU A 240 -8.27 -12.42 -7.17
CA GLU A 240 -8.08 -11.35 -8.15
C GLU A 240 -6.64 -11.25 -8.64
N LEU A 241 -5.63 -11.40 -7.77
CA LEU A 241 -4.21 -11.47 -8.17
C LEU A 241 -3.97 -12.63 -9.14
N ALA A 242 -4.57 -13.80 -8.91
CA ALA A 242 -4.47 -14.94 -9.82
C ALA A 242 -5.07 -14.62 -11.19
N LYS A 243 -6.23 -13.96 -11.26
CA LYS A 243 -6.85 -13.50 -12.52
C LYS A 243 -5.95 -12.47 -13.23
N MET A 244 -5.49 -11.44 -12.51
CA MET A 244 -4.63 -10.41 -13.07
C MET A 244 -3.30 -10.96 -13.58
N ARG A 245 -2.80 -12.01 -12.97
CA ARG A 245 -1.59 -12.73 -13.44
C ARG A 245 -1.89 -13.54 -14.69
N ALA A 246 -3.02 -14.25 -14.73
CA ALA A 246 -3.42 -15.11 -15.86
C ALA A 246 -3.77 -14.30 -17.12
N ASP A 247 -4.41 -13.14 -16.96
CA ASP A 247 -4.82 -12.26 -18.08
C ASP A 247 -3.75 -11.23 -18.48
N GLY A 248 -2.62 -11.15 -17.74
CA GLY A 248 -1.49 -10.28 -18.04
C GLY A 248 -1.56 -8.88 -17.44
N ARG A 249 -2.70 -8.46 -16.86
CA ARG A 249 -2.86 -7.10 -16.27
C ARG A 249 -1.80 -6.77 -15.23
N LEU A 250 -1.42 -7.74 -14.38
CA LEU A 250 -0.42 -7.51 -13.35
C LEU A 250 0.95 -7.14 -13.94
N LYS A 251 1.36 -7.85 -15.00
CA LYS A 251 2.58 -7.56 -15.76
C LYS A 251 2.51 -6.22 -16.47
N GLU A 252 1.36 -5.92 -17.11
CA GLU A 252 1.17 -4.65 -17.82
C GLU A 252 1.30 -3.45 -16.87
N ILE A 253 0.71 -3.51 -15.67
CA ILE A 253 0.85 -2.47 -14.65
C ILE A 253 2.33 -2.38 -14.21
N SER A 254 3.03 -3.51 -14.02
CA SER A 254 4.45 -3.51 -13.68
C SER A 254 5.29 -2.79 -14.74
N VAL A 255 5.16 -3.16 -15.99
CA VAL A 255 5.90 -2.54 -17.11
C VAL A 255 5.57 -1.05 -17.25
N LYS A 256 4.31 -0.65 -17.05
CA LYS A 256 3.89 0.76 -17.07
C LYS A 256 4.68 1.62 -16.09
N TYR A 257 4.92 1.12 -14.87
CA TYR A 257 5.54 1.92 -13.80
C TYR A 257 7.05 1.73 -13.69
N PHE A 258 7.56 0.54 -13.96
CA PHE A 258 8.98 0.19 -13.78
C PHE A 258 9.75 0.03 -15.09
N GLY A 259 9.05 -0.09 -16.23
CA GLY A 259 9.68 -0.44 -17.50
C GLY A 259 10.07 -1.93 -17.61
N GLU A 260 9.82 -2.73 -16.58
CA GLU A 260 10.14 -4.15 -16.49
C GLU A 260 9.06 -4.91 -15.70
N ASP A 261 9.09 -6.25 -15.81
CA ASP A 261 8.18 -7.12 -15.05
C ASP A 261 8.81 -7.53 -13.72
N ILE A 262 8.46 -6.83 -12.65
CA ILE A 262 8.84 -7.16 -11.28
C ILE A 262 7.90 -8.16 -10.60
N THR A 263 6.89 -8.68 -11.32
CA THR A 263 5.88 -9.60 -10.77
C THR A 263 6.25 -11.06 -10.95
N ALA A 264 7.23 -11.36 -11.82
CA ALA A 264 7.80 -12.67 -12.00
C ALA A 264 8.87 -12.96 -10.95
N ALA A 265 8.91 -14.18 -10.43
CA ALA A 265 9.98 -14.60 -9.53
C ALA A 265 11.34 -14.47 -10.24
N PRO A 266 12.36 -13.91 -9.59
CA PRO A 266 13.71 -13.87 -10.16
C PRO A 266 14.17 -15.28 -10.50
N GLN A 267 14.79 -15.44 -11.68
CA GLN A 267 15.43 -16.72 -12.02
C GLN A 267 16.61 -16.92 -11.08
N ALA A 268 16.70 -18.11 -10.49
CA ALA A 268 17.91 -18.51 -9.76
C ALA A 268 19.07 -18.57 -10.77
N HIS A 269 20.10 -17.76 -10.55
CA HIS A 269 21.34 -17.81 -11.31
C HIS A 269 22.30 -18.80 -10.69
#